data_1f84e743889a6c09aab4373bc2306e3f
#
_entry.id   1f84e743889a6c09aab4373bc2306e3f
#
_cell.length_a   1.000
_cell.length_b   1.000
_cell.length_c   1.000
_cell.angle_alpha   90.00
_cell.angle_beta   90.00
_cell.angle_gamma   90.00
#
_symmetry.space_group_name_H-M   'P 1'
#
loop_
_entity.id
_entity.type
_entity.pdbx_description
1 polymer ?
#
loop_
_entity_poly.entity_id
_entity_poly.type
_entity_poly.pdbx_seq_one_letter_code
_entity_poly.pdbx_strand_id
1 'polypeptide(L)'
;MKHLLLTTIAPALLMLASGLSVVLQPNVTGEDWPVFQHDNYRSAMTTENLQAELLEPAWIWQSPHPPQPAWSGPAKWDAYAGIRGLRSMRNYDPVFHVVVASGRVFFGSTVDDSVRCLDALTGETRWIHHTDGPVRIAPTFHANRIYFGSDDGTVRCVNADQGKLIWSFRPKPLDRLILNNGRLIPFWPIRTGVLVRGGTAYFAASLLPWKESYLCAVDADTGKATGEGHFIKRIDSVSFEGALLASDDHLVAPQGRVSPL
;
A
#
# COMPACT_ATOMS: atom_id res chain seq x y z
N MET A 1 -74.00 -23.32 -54.69
CA MET A 1 -72.57 -23.21 -54.95
C MET A 1 -72.09 -21.99 -54.19
N LYS A 2 -71.49 -22.19 -53.01
CA LYS A 2 -70.97 -21.12 -52.14
C LYS A 2 -69.45 -21.23 -52.11
N HIS A 3 -68.72 -20.22 -52.62
CA HIS A 3 -67.26 -20.15 -52.53
C HIS A 3 -66.88 -19.64 -51.17
N LEU A 4 -66.04 -20.37 -50.46
CA LEU A 4 -65.42 -20.04 -49.18
C LEU A 4 -64.04 -19.45 -49.49
N LEU A 5 -63.84 -18.16 -49.20
CA LEU A 5 -62.55 -17.48 -49.25
C LEU A 5 -61.82 -17.69 -47.89
N LEU A 6 -60.73 -18.39 -47.90
CA LEU A 6 -59.80 -18.48 -46.78
C LEU A 6 -58.80 -17.30 -46.87
N THR A 7 -58.90 -16.43 -45.91
CA THR A 7 -57.88 -15.37 -45.70
C THR A 7 -56.81 -15.90 -44.72
N THR A 8 -55.62 -16.07 -45.21
CA THR A 8 -54.44 -16.41 -44.38
C THR A 8 -53.93 -15.18 -43.65
N ILE A 9 -53.98 -15.22 -42.33
CA ILE A 9 -53.35 -14.23 -41.46
C ILE A 9 -51.90 -14.63 -41.23
N ALA A 10 -50.95 -13.83 -41.71
CA ALA A 10 -49.53 -13.97 -41.42
C ALA A 10 -49.23 -13.43 -40.03
N PRO A 11 -48.46 -14.13 -39.16
CA PRO A 11 -48.06 -13.56 -37.88
C PRO A 11 -46.97 -12.52 -38.10
N ALA A 12 -47.21 -11.31 -37.63
CA ALA A 12 -46.18 -10.28 -37.52
C ALA A 12 -45.13 -10.69 -36.47
N LEU A 13 -43.93 -10.92 -36.93
CA LEU A 13 -42.76 -11.17 -36.06
C LEU A 13 -42.34 -9.86 -35.43
N LEU A 14 -42.65 -9.66 -34.14
CA LEU A 14 -42.23 -8.54 -33.35
C LEU A 14 -40.74 -8.75 -32.98
N MET A 15 -39.78 -8.14 -33.68
CA MET A 15 -38.41 -8.11 -33.30
C MET A 15 -38.24 -7.13 -32.10
N LEU A 16 -38.11 -7.69 -30.91
CA LEU A 16 -37.59 -6.97 -29.73
C LEU A 16 -36.11 -6.69 -29.97
N ALA A 17 -35.80 -5.46 -30.40
CA ALA A 17 -34.43 -4.95 -30.36
C ALA A 17 -34.06 -4.74 -28.88
N SER A 18 -33.38 -5.71 -28.27
CA SER A 18 -32.70 -5.52 -27.00
C SER A 18 -31.54 -4.56 -27.22
N GLY A 19 -31.81 -3.29 -26.95
CA GLY A 19 -30.77 -2.27 -26.92
C GLY A 19 -29.76 -2.62 -25.82
N LEU A 20 -28.61 -3.15 -26.23
CA LEU A 20 -27.46 -3.26 -25.36
C LEU A 20 -27.01 -1.80 -25.08
N SER A 21 -27.44 -1.25 -23.95
CA SER A 21 -26.85 -0.01 -23.43
C SER A 21 -25.42 -0.33 -23.05
N VAL A 22 -24.50 -0.03 -23.94
CA VAL A 22 -23.07 0.02 -23.58
C VAL A 22 -22.94 1.20 -22.63
N VAL A 23 -22.94 0.92 -21.35
CA VAL A 23 -22.54 1.89 -20.34
C VAL A 23 -21.05 2.12 -20.59
N LEU A 24 -20.72 3.18 -21.32
CA LEU A 24 -19.36 3.69 -21.40
C LEU A 24 -18.98 4.07 -19.96
N GLN A 25 -18.19 3.22 -19.32
CA GLN A 25 -17.59 3.59 -18.04
C GLN A 25 -16.70 4.81 -18.32
N PRO A 26 -16.81 5.89 -17.53
CA PRO A 26 -15.89 6.99 -17.66
C PRO A 26 -14.47 6.45 -17.46
N ASN A 27 -13.60 6.65 -18.43
CA ASN A 27 -12.20 6.38 -18.28
C ASN A 27 -11.69 7.31 -17.17
N VAL A 28 -11.16 6.75 -16.10
CA VAL A 28 -10.36 7.51 -15.13
C VAL A 28 -9.10 7.94 -15.89
N THR A 29 -9.07 9.20 -16.30
CA THR A 29 -7.97 9.79 -17.09
C THR A 29 -6.96 10.52 -16.22
N GLY A 30 -7.08 10.38 -14.90
CA GLY A 30 -6.16 10.97 -13.95
C GLY A 30 -4.77 10.34 -13.99
N GLU A 31 -3.75 11.14 -13.67
CA GLU A 31 -2.38 10.68 -13.52
C GLU A 31 -2.28 9.64 -12.40
N ASP A 32 -1.54 8.55 -12.63
CA ASP A 32 -1.25 7.57 -11.60
C ASP A 32 -0.41 8.21 -10.47
N TRP A 33 -0.72 7.85 -9.22
CA TRP A 33 0.04 8.19 -8.02
C TRP A 33 0.59 6.92 -7.39
N PRO A 34 1.61 6.28 -8.03
CA PRO A 34 1.95 4.87 -7.81
C PRO A 34 2.74 4.62 -6.52
N VAL A 35 3.26 5.65 -5.89
CA VAL A 35 4.06 5.57 -4.68
C VAL A 35 3.74 6.72 -3.73
N PHE A 36 4.20 6.63 -2.49
CA PHE A 36 4.09 7.73 -1.52
C PHE A 36 4.67 9.03 -2.11
N GLN A 37 3.89 10.11 -2.08
CA GLN A 37 4.25 11.41 -2.66
C GLN A 37 4.62 11.35 -4.15
N HIS A 38 3.86 10.57 -4.94
CA HIS A 38 3.85 10.52 -6.38
C HIS A 38 4.99 9.73 -7.03
N ASP A 39 6.24 10.03 -6.73
CA ASP A 39 7.41 9.46 -7.39
C ASP A 39 8.53 9.06 -6.41
N ASN A 40 9.63 8.53 -6.92
CA ASN A 40 10.78 8.14 -6.11
C ASN A 40 11.55 9.33 -5.54
N TYR A 41 11.39 10.53 -6.09
CA TYR A 41 11.94 11.78 -5.55
C TYR A 41 11.09 12.37 -4.42
N ARG A 42 9.88 11.84 -4.23
CA ARG A 42 8.88 12.36 -3.27
C ARG A 42 8.49 13.80 -3.58
N SER A 43 8.32 14.10 -4.87
CA SER A 43 8.02 15.46 -5.35
C SER A 43 6.65 15.97 -4.89
N ALA A 44 5.71 15.08 -4.66
CA ALA A 44 4.30 15.39 -4.34
C ALA A 44 3.66 16.35 -5.37
N MET A 45 4.09 16.26 -6.62
CA MET A 45 3.65 17.12 -7.70
C MET A 45 2.92 16.32 -8.78
N THR A 46 1.91 16.93 -9.37
CA THR A 46 1.23 16.45 -10.58
C THR A 46 1.35 17.49 -11.68
N THR A 47 1.35 17.02 -12.93
CA THR A 47 1.27 17.88 -14.11
C THR A 47 -0.18 18.18 -14.50
N GLU A 48 -1.16 17.57 -13.82
CA GLU A 48 -2.57 17.78 -14.10
C GLU A 48 -3.03 19.17 -13.68
N ASN A 49 -3.83 19.79 -14.54
CA ASN A 49 -4.50 21.04 -14.20
C ASN A 49 -5.84 20.73 -13.50
N LEU A 50 -5.80 20.62 -12.19
CA LEU A 50 -6.97 20.35 -11.37
C LEU A 50 -7.80 21.63 -11.17
N GLN A 51 -9.08 21.54 -11.51
CA GLN A 51 -10.07 22.59 -11.22
C GLN A 51 -10.73 22.24 -9.88
N ALA A 52 -10.15 22.73 -8.79
CA ALA A 52 -10.55 22.36 -7.44
C ALA A 52 -12.03 22.61 -7.13
N GLU A 53 -12.60 23.64 -7.76
CA GLU A 53 -14.03 24.03 -7.66
C GLU A 53 -14.99 23.04 -8.32
N LEU A 54 -14.50 22.15 -9.19
CA LEU A 54 -15.29 21.12 -9.86
C LEU A 54 -15.13 19.74 -9.22
N LEU A 55 -14.30 19.62 -8.17
CA LEU A 55 -14.12 18.35 -7.50
C LEU A 55 -15.29 18.03 -6.58
N GLU A 56 -15.89 16.87 -6.79
CA GLU A 56 -16.97 16.33 -5.98
C GLU A 56 -16.57 14.95 -5.41
N PRO A 57 -17.04 14.60 -4.20
CA PRO A 57 -16.83 13.26 -3.65
C PRO A 57 -17.51 12.21 -4.53
N ALA A 58 -16.72 11.29 -5.10
CA ALA A 58 -17.25 10.20 -5.91
C ALA A 58 -17.80 9.06 -5.04
N TRP A 59 -17.08 8.72 -3.98
CA TRP A 59 -17.45 7.68 -3.01
C TRP A 59 -16.68 7.85 -1.69
N ILE A 60 -17.13 7.16 -0.66
CA ILE A 60 -16.48 7.11 0.65
C ILE A 60 -16.28 5.64 1.01
N TRP A 61 -15.03 5.25 1.25
CA TRP A 61 -14.74 3.96 1.86
C TRP A 61 -14.61 4.13 3.38
N GLN A 62 -15.34 3.32 4.12
CA GLN A 62 -15.27 3.28 5.57
C GLN A 62 -14.62 1.99 6.03
N SER A 63 -13.61 2.10 6.91
CA SER A 63 -12.99 0.92 7.51
C SER A 63 -14.04 0.09 8.26
N PRO A 64 -14.07 -1.25 8.07
CA PRO A 64 -14.94 -2.12 8.85
C PRO A 64 -14.57 -2.17 10.33
N HIS A 65 -13.36 -1.75 10.67
CA HIS A 65 -12.88 -1.66 12.04
C HIS A 65 -12.69 -0.19 12.43
N PRO A 66 -13.11 0.22 13.64
CA PRO A 66 -12.86 1.58 14.11
C PRO A 66 -11.36 1.80 14.24
N PRO A 67 -10.88 3.06 14.11
CA PRO A 67 -9.50 3.39 14.36
C PRO A 67 -9.08 2.89 15.76
N GLN A 68 -8.04 2.10 15.78
CA GLN A 68 -7.47 1.60 17.03
C GLN A 68 -6.06 2.16 17.21
N PRO A 69 -5.58 2.29 18.46
CA PRO A 69 -4.17 2.58 18.66
C PRO A 69 -3.34 1.50 17.97
N ALA A 70 -2.26 1.91 17.31
CA ALA A 70 -1.30 0.99 16.67
C ALA A 70 -0.76 -0.07 17.65
N TRP A 71 -0.98 0.12 18.96
CA TRP A 71 -0.67 -0.78 20.04
C TRP A 71 -1.61 -0.54 21.25
N SER A 72 -1.85 -1.61 22.00
CA SER A 72 -2.67 -1.55 23.20
C SER A 72 -1.95 -0.79 24.32
N GLY A 73 -2.60 0.24 24.84
CA GLY A 73 -2.17 1.02 25.99
C GLY A 73 -1.34 2.26 25.65
N PRO A 74 -1.31 3.23 26.57
CA PRO A 74 -0.54 4.44 26.39
C PRO A 74 0.96 4.13 26.39
N ALA A 75 1.70 4.71 25.44
CA ALA A 75 3.15 4.69 25.48
C ALA A 75 3.60 5.45 26.75
N LYS A 76 4.07 4.72 27.77
CA LYS A 76 4.47 5.32 29.05
C LYS A 76 5.61 6.34 28.94
N TRP A 77 6.39 6.28 27.86
CA TRP A 77 7.63 7.04 27.69
C TRP A 77 7.74 7.66 26.30
N ASP A 78 6.73 8.41 25.93
CA ASP A 78 6.85 9.30 24.77
C ASP A 78 7.35 10.66 25.25
N ALA A 79 8.34 11.26 24.56
CA ALA A 79 8.83 12.59 24.88
C ALA A 79 7.70 13.65 24.94
N TYR A 80 6.62 13.40 24.23
CA TYR A 80 5.43 14.26 24.22
C TYR A 80 4.43 13.93 25.33
N ALA A 81 4.46 12.72 25.90
CA ALA A 81 3.56 12.34 26.99
C ALA A 81 3.82 13.13 28.28
N GLY A 82 5.02 13.69 28.44
CA GLY A 82 5.39 14.59 29.56
C GLY A 82 4.94 16.03 29.40
N ILE A 83 4.51 16.44 28.20
CA ILE A 83 4.07 17.81 27.94
C ILE A 83 2.58 17.91 28.28
N ARG A 84 2.24 18.82 29.21
CA ARG A 84 0.86 19.01 29.67
C ARG A 84 -0.07 19.33 28.48
N GLY A 85 -1.15 18.55 28.36
CA GLY A 85 -2.19 18.73 27.32
C GLY A 85 -1.89 18.12 25.97
N LEU A 86 -0.71 17.54 25.74
CA LEU A 86 -0.44 16.77 24.53
C LEU A 86 -0.68 15.29 24.78
N ARG A 87 -1.45 14.67 23.89
CA ARG A 87 -1.60 13.21 23.84
C ARG A 87 -0.41 12.61 23.10
N SER A 88 0.05 11.44 23.54
CA SER A 88 1.09 10.71 22.82
C SER A 88 0.64 10.44 21.38
N MET A 89 1.41 10.91 20.40
CA MET A 89 1.15 10.66 18.97
C MET A 89 1.32 9.19 18.58
N ARG A 90 1.90 8.37 19.46
CA ARG A 90 2.07 6.93 19.23
C ARG A 90 0.83 6.11 19.51
N ASN A 91 -0.18 6.69 20.13
CA ASN A 91 -1.42 5.99 20.49
C ASN A 91 -2.41 5.90 19.34
N TYR A 92 -2.12 6.53 18.20
CA TYR A 92 -3.03 6.56 17.07
C TYR A 92 -2.35 5.95 15.86
N ASP A 93 -3.12 5.17 15.13
CA ASP A 93 -2.75 4.78 13.79
C ASP A 93 -2.66 6.02 12.91
N PRO A 94 -1.59 6.15 12.13
CA PRO A 94 -1.53 7.19 11.13
C PRO A 94 -2.66 7.00 10.11
N VAL A 95 -3.03 8.09 9.47
CA VAL A 95 -3.94 8.10 8.33
C VAL A 95 -3.45 7.10 7.26
N PHE A 96 -4.37 6.40 6.62
CA PHE A 96 -4.03 5.54 5.49
C PHE A 96 -3.29 6.33 4.40
N HIS A 97 -2.11 5.87 4.03
CA HIS A 97 -1.37 6.41 2.91
C HIS A 97 -1.78 5.67 1.65
N VAL A 98 -2.59 6.30 0.82
CA VAL A 98 -3.09 5.70 -0.41
C VAL A 98 -2.14 5.93 -1.58
N VAL A 99 -2.08 4.96 -2.48
CA VAL A 99 -1.52 5.10 -3.82
C VAL A 99 -2.59 4.70 -4.84
N VAL A 100 -2.54 5.33 -5.99
CA VAL A 100 -3.52 5.12 -7.06
C VAL A 100 -2.78 4.80 -8.33
N ALA A 101 -3.10 3.67 -8.95
CA ALA A 101 -2.50 3.29 -10.22
C ALA A 101 -3.40 2.35 -11.01
N SER A 102 -3.44 2.56 -12.30
CA SER A 102 -4.20 1.71 -13.25
C SER A 102 -5.64 1.49 -12.82
N GLY A 103 -6.34 2.55 -12.41
CA GLY A 103 -7.74 2.53 -11.99
C GLY A 103 -8.01 1.81 -10.66
N ARG A 104 -7.00 1.68 -9.80
CA ARG A 104 -7.08 1.01 -8.49
C ARG A 104 -6.47 1.86 -7.40
N VAL A 105 -7.04 1.78 -6.21
CA VAL A 105 -6.54 2.41 -4.99
C VAL A 105 -5.95 1.34 -4.10
N PHE A 106 -4.72 1.54 -3.62
CA PHE A 106 -4.04 0.62 -2.73
C PHE A 106 -3.62 1.32 -1.45
N PHE A 107 -3.74 0.65 -0.32
CA PHE A 107 -3.27 1.15 0.97
C PHE A 107 -3.00 0.03 1.96
N GLY A 108 -2.06 0.29 2.88
CA GLY A 108 -1.80 -0.58 4.02
C GLY A 108 -2.71 -0.22 5.20
N SER A 109 -3.00 -1.21 6.03
CA SER A 109 -3.77 -1.07 7.25
C SER A 109 -3.02 -1.66 8.43
N THR A 110 -3.03 -0.95 9.56
CA THR A 110 -2.43 -1.39 10.81
C THR A 110 -3.49 -1.96 11.75
N VAL A 111 -4.77 -1.74 11.45
CA VAL A 111 -5.89 -2.18 12.29
C VAL A 111 -6.15 -3.67 12.11
N ASP A 112 -6.07 -4.15 10.88
CA ASP A 112 -6.32 -5.54 10.51
C ASP A 112 -5.13 -6.20 9.79
N ASP A 113 -3.95 -5.58 9.90
CA ASP A 113 -2.69 -6.13 9.38
C ASP A 113 -2.83 -6.56 7.91
N SER A 114 -3.21 -5.62 7.02
CA SER A 114 -3.51 -5.95 5.63
C SER A 114 -3.05 -4.89 4.63
N VAL A 115 -2.99 -5.29 3.36
CA VAL A 115 -3.00 -4.38 2.21
C VAL A 115 -4.28 -4.61 1.44
N ARG A 116 -4.93 -3.52 1.05
CA ARG A 116 -6.21 -3.52 0.33
C ARG A 116 -6.06 -2.92 -1.05
N CYS A 117 -6.87 -3.43 -1.96
CA CYS A 117 -7.09 -2.86 -3.28
C CYS A 117 -8.58 -2.56 -3.45
N LEU A 118 -8.87 -1.32 -3.81
CA LEU A 118 -10.22 -0.90 -4.18
C LEU A 118 -10.26 -0.55 -5.67
N ASP A 119 -11.43 -0.62 -6.23
CA ASP A 119 -11.73 -0.02 -7.53
C ASP A 119 -11.73 1.51 -7.39
N ALA A 120 -11.01 2.22 -8.26
CA ALA A 120 -10.89 3.67 -8.15
C ALA A 120 -12.18 4.42 -8.53
N LEU A 121 -13.05 3.81 -9.33
CA LEU A 121 -14.31 4.43 -9.72
C LEU A 121 -15.42 4.20 -8.71
N THR A 122 -15.50 3.00 -8.13
CA THR A 122 -16.63 2.59 -7.30
C THR A 122 -16.31 2.55 -5.81
N GLY A 123 -15.03 2.49 -5.42
CA GLY A 123 -14.61 2.29 -4.03
C GLY A 123 -14.80 0.84 -3.53
N GLU A 124 -15.27 -0.07 -4.39
CA GLU A 124 -15.47 -1.46 -4.00
C GLU A 124 -14.15 -2.19 -3.78
N THR A 125 -14.10 -3.03 -2.74
CA THR A 125 -12.92 -3.83 -2.45
C THR A 125 -12.75 -4.93 -3.50
N ARG A 126 -11.63 -4.92 -4.22
CA ARG A 126 -11.26 -5.94 -5.20
C ARG A 126 -10.56 -7.13 -4.54
N TRP A 127 -9.64 -6.86 -3.62
CA TRP A 127 -8.96 -7.89 -2.84
C TRP A 127 -8.35 -7.33 -1.55
N ILE A 128 -8.05 -8.26 -0.63
CA ILE A 128 -7.34 -8.00 0.63
C ILE A 128 -6.23 -9.03 0.75
N HIS A 129 -5.02 -8.59 1.09
CA HIS A 129 -3.89 -9.43 1.44
C HIS A 129 -3.51 -9.23 2.90
N HIS A 130 -3.67 -10.27 3.72
CA HIS A 130 -3.35 -10.20 5.15
C HIS A 130 -1.87 -10.50 5.40
N THR A 131 -1.33 -9.89 6.44
CA THR A 131 0.03 -10.05 6.95
C THR A 131 -0.02 -10.44 8.42
N ASP A 132 1.12 -10.85 8.99
CA ASP A 132 1.22 -11.19 10.42
C ASP A 132 1.55 -9.98 11.31
N GLY A 133 1.52 -8.79 10.75
CA GLY A 133 1.77 -7.53 11.44
C GLY A 133 1.36 -6.31 10.64
N PRO A 134 1.32 -5.14 11.27
CA PRO A 134 0.90 -3.88 10.67
C PRO A 134 1.65 -3.51 9.39
N VAL A 135 0.93 -3.01 8.39
CA VAL A 135 1.51 -2.35 7.20
C VAL A 135 1.34 -0.84 7.38
N ARG A 136 2.43 -0.15 7.70
CA ARG A 136 2.40 1.26 8.17
C ARG A 136 2.65 2.29 7.09
N ILE A 137 3.40 1.94 6.07
CA ILE A 137 3.81 2.85 5.00
C ILE A 137 3.05 2.50 3.73
N ALA A 138 2.79 3.52 2.90
CA ALA A 138 2.15 3.31 1.61
C ALA A 138 2.81 2.18 0.83
N PRO A 139 2.03 1.28 0.23
CA PRO A 139 2.57 0.32 -0.73
C PRO A 139 3.13 1.04 -1.96
N THR A 140 3.98 0.38 -2.71
CA THR A 140 4.51 0.86 -3.98
C THR A 140 3.93 0.04 -5.11
N PHE A 141 3.30 0.70 -6.08
CA PHE A 141 2.91 0.08 -7.35
C PHE A 141 4.04 0.22 -8.38
N HIS A 142 4.42 -0.89 -8.99
CA HIS A 142 5.37 -0.91 -10.10
C HIS A 142 5.14 -2.15 -10.97
N ALA A 143 5.07 -1.97 -12.30
CA ALA A 143 4.93 -3.06 -13.28
C ALA A 143 3.81 -4.08 -12.92
N ASN A 144 2.61 -3.58 -12.61
CA ASN A 144 1.45 -4.37 -12.19
C ASN A 144 1.67 -5.24 -10.94
N ARG A 145 2.54 -4.80 -10.04
CA ARG A 145 2.84 -5.42 -8.75
C ARG A 145 2.74 -4.40 -7.63
N ILE A 146 2.46 -4.91 -6.44
CA ILE A 146 2.42 -4.12 -5.21
C ILE A 146 3.50 -4.64 -4.26
N TYR A 147 4.35 -3.72 -3.81
CA TYR A 147 5.45 -3.98 -2.87
C TYR A 147 5.17 -3.27 -1.57
N PHE A 148 5.33 -3.97 -0.46
CA PHE A 148 5.11 -3.40 0.87
C PHE A 148 5.90 -4.14 1.95
N GLY A 149 6.22 -3.43 3.01
CA GLY A 149 6.82 -3.97 4.22
C GLY A 149 5.80 -4.07 5.35
N SER A 150 6.01 -5.00 6.27
CA SER A 150 5.17 -5.21 7.44
C SER A 150 6.01 -5.27 8.72
N ASP A 151 5.39 -4.95 9.85
CA ASP A 151 6.00 -5.12 11.18
C ASP A 151 6.30 -6.58 11.52
N ASP A 152 5.78 -7.54 10.75
CA ASP A 152 6.17 -8.96 10.85
C ASP A 152 7.62 -9.25 10.36
N GLY A 153 8.33 -8.22 9.90
CA GLY A 153 9.72 -8.32 9.44
C GLY A 153 9.86 -8.82 8.00
N THR A 154 8.78 -8.80 7.23
CA THR A 154 8.78 -9.32 5.85
C THR A 154 8.40 -8.22 4.85
N VAL A 155 9.13 -8.15 3.76
CA VAL A 155 8.71 -7.45 2.54
C VAL A 155 8.00 -8.45 1.64
N ARG A 156 6.92 -8.02 1.02
CA ARG A 156 6.14 -8.82 0.08
C ARG A 156 5.96 -8.09 -1.24
N CYS A 157 5.94 -8.88 -2.30
CA CYS A 157 5.48 -8.47 -3.62
C CYS A 157 4.26 -9.31 -3.97
N VAL A 158 3.14 -8.65 -4.30
CA VAL A 158 1.92 -9.31 -4.72
C VAL A 158 1.50 -8.82 -6.11
N ASN A 159 0.75 -9.64 -6.83
CA ASN A 159 0.13 -9.25 -8.08
C ASN A 159 -0.93 -8.16 -7.83
N ALA A 160 -0.89 -7.07 -8.58
CA ALA A 160 -1.77 -5.92 -8.36
C ALA A 160 -3.24 -6.20 -8.72
N ASP A 161 -3.53 -7.16 -9.61
CA ASP A 161 -4.90 -7.48 -10.01
C ASP A 161 -5.60 -8.38 -8.99
N GLN A 162 -4.86 -9.30 -8.36
CA GLN A 162 -5.43 -10.38 -7.56
C GLN A 162 -4.97 -10.38 -6.09
N GLY A 163 -3.97 -9.59 -5.71
CA GLY A 163 -3.38 -9.63 -4.37
C GLY A 163 -2.64 -10.92 -4.03
N LYS A 164 -2.39 -11.79 -5.01
CA LYS A 164 -1.67 -13.05 -4.81
C LYS A 164 -0.19 -12.80 -4.63
N LEU A 165 0.40 -13.48 -3.63
CA LEU A 165 1.83 -13.42 -3.35
C LEU A 165 2.65 -13.90 -4.56
N ILE A 166 3.62 -13.09 -4.97
CA ILE A 166 4.62 -13.45 -5.98
C ILE A 166 5.89 -13.91 -5.27
N TRP A 167 6.40 -13.07 -4.36
CA TRP A 167 7.51 -13.42 -3.50
C TRP A 167 7.44 -12.71 -2.15
N SER A 168 8.16 -13.24 -1.18
CA SER A 168 8.39 -12.61 0.12
C SER A 168 9.86 -12.71 0.50
N PHE A 169 10.34 -11.71 1.22
CA PHE A 169 11.73 -11.65 1.68
C PHE A 169 11.80 -11.16 3.11
N ARG A 170 12.66 -11.81 3.91
CA ARG A 170 12.96 -11.42 5.29
C ARG A 170 14.48 -11.37 5.45
N PRO A 171 15.05 -10.20 5.84
CA PRO A 171 16.51 -10.05 5.93
C PRO A 171 17.13 -10.87 7.05
N LYS A 172 16.36 -11.23 8.08
CA LYS A 172 16.77 -12.04 9.22
C LYS A 172 15.72 -13.08 9.59
N PRO A 173 16.13 -14.25 10.08
CA PRO A 173 15.21 -15.25 10.62
C PRO A 173 14.32 -14.67 11.74
N LEU A 174 13.14 -15.25 11.91
CA LEU A 174 12.23 -14.93 13.00
C LEU A 174 12.66 -15.69 14.28
N ASP A 175 13.86 -15.41 14.76
CA ASP A 175 14.44 -16.06 15.93
C ASP A 175 14.37 -15.19 17.20
N ARG A 176 14.07 -13.90 17.03
CA ARG A 176 13.97 -12.93 18.12
C ARG A 176 12.71 -12.10 18.03
N LEU A 177 11.93 -12.17 19.08
CA LEU A 177 10.77 -11.33 19.28
C LEU A 177 10.98 -10.41 20.47
N ILE A 178 10.43 -9.22 20.39
CA ILE A 178 10.37 -8.29 21.51
C ILE A 178 8.94 -7.87 21.78
N LEU A 179 8.68 -7.57 23.05
CA LEU A 179 7.42 -6.97 23.44
C LEU A 179 7.45 -5.48 23.09
N ASN A 180 6.61 -5.06 22.17
CA ASN A 180 6.43 -3.67 21.80
C ASN A 180 4.96 -3.30 21.93
N ASN A 181 4.66 -2.49 22.95
CA ASN A 181 3.32 -1.96 23.22
C ASN A 181 2.21 -3.05 23.27
N GLY A 182 2.50 -4.16 23.96
CA GLY A 182 1.53 -5.24 24.17
C GLY A 182 1.49 -6.30 23.06
N ARG A 183 2.28 -6.15 21.99
CA ARG A 183 2.44 -7.15 20.95
C ARG A 183 3.86 -7.68 20.90
N LEU A 184 4.00 -8.97 20.59
CA LEU A 184 5.30 -9.55 20.24
C LEU A 184 5.55 -9.27 18.75
N ILE A 185 6.62 -8.55 18.46
CA ILE A 185 7.04 -8.26 17.09
C ILE A 185 8.46 -8.76 16.85
N PRO A 186 8.82 -9.04 15.60
CA PRO A 186 10.22 -9.31 15.24
C PRO A 186 11.15 -8.17 15.66
N PHE A 187 12.38 -8.53 15.91
CA PHE A 187 13.41 -7.54 16.28
C PHE A 187 13.74 -6.57 15.15
N TRP A 188 13.46 -6.96 13.90
CA TRP A 188 13.69 -6.19 12.69
C TRP A 188 12.40 -6.07 11.84
N PRO A 189 11.42 -5.27 12.29
CA PRO A 189 10.25 -4.97 11.48
C PRO A 189 10.64 -4.14 10.25
N ILE A 190 9.83 -4.21 9.21
CA ILE A 190 10.01 -3.36 8.02
C ILE A 190 9.14 -2.13 8.19
N ARG A 191 9.74 -1.04 8.62
CA ARG A 191 9.07 0.26 8.84
C ARG A 191 9.49 1.32 7.84
N THR A 192 10.10 0.91 6.74
CA THR A 192 10.30 1.77 5.57
C THR A 192 9.28 1.41 4.50
N GLY A 193 8.98 2.37 3.62
CA GLY A 193 8.38 2.04 2.34
C GLY A 193 9.34 1.19 1.50
N VAL A 194 8.80 0.47 0.53
CA VAL A 194 9.61 -0.20 -0.48
C VAL A 194 9.76 0.74 -1.66
N LEU A 195 11.00 1.05 -2.06
CA LEU A 195 11.29 1.85 -3.23
C LEU A 195 11.75 0.93 -4.35
N VAL A 196 11.12 1.01 -5.53
CA VAL A 196 11.50 0.21 -6.70
C VAL A 196 12.11 1.11 -7.76
N ARG A 197 13.34 0.76 -8.19
CA ARG A 197 14.06 1.49 -9.23
C ARG A 197 15.02 0.58 -9.97
N GLY A 198 15.04 0.65 -11.31
CA GLY A 198 15.98 -0.11 -12.14
C GLY A 198 15.94 -1.62 -11.91
N GLY A 199 14.74 -2.19 -11.68
CA GLY A 199 14.59 -3.62 -11.41
C GLY A 199 14.99 -4.05 -9.98
N THR A 200 15.32 -3.10 -9.10
CA THR A 200 15.70 -3.37 -7.70
C THR A 200 14.70 -2.79 -6.72
N ALA A 201 14.31 -3.57 -5.72
CA ALA A 201 13.47 -3.14 -4.60
C ALA A 201 14.35 -2.88 -3.37
N TYR A 202 14.32 -1.64 -2.88
CA TYR A 202 15.07 -1.16 -1.71
C TYR A 202 14.15 -1.02 -0.51
N PHE A 203 14.62 -1.44 0.65
CA PHE A 203 13.92 -1.29 1.94
C PHE A 203 14.89 -1.47 3.11
N ALA A 204 14.44 -1.17 4.31
CA ALA A 204 15.24 -1.42 5.51
C ALA A 204 14.42 -2.06 6.62
N ALA A 205 15.09 -2.92 7.37
CA ALA A 205 14.59 -3.60 8.55
C ALA A 205 15.30 -3.10 9.79
N SER A 206 14.56 -2.50 10.72
CA SER A 206 15.14 -1.92 11.94
C SER A 206 14.06 -1.58 12.96
N LEU A 207 14.45 -1.47 14.22
CA LEU A 207 13.58 -0.95 15.27
C LEU A 207 14.35 -0.10 16.28
N LEU A 208 15.46 -0.61 16.78
CA LEU A 208 16.19 -0.02 17.90
C LEU A 208 17.51 0.58 17.42
N PRO A 209 17.78 1.88 17.66
CA PRO A 209 18.95 2.55 17.12
C PRO A 209 20.28 2.02 17.72
N TRP A 210 20.24 1.34 18.88
CA TRP A 210 21.41 0.73 19.51
C TRP A 210 21.62 -0.74 19.10
N LYS A 211 20.87 -1.20 18.11
CA LYS A 211 21.01 -2.53 17.51
C LYS A 211 21.30 -2.37 16.02
N GLU A 212 21.77 -3.47 15.44
CA GLU A 212 21.99 -3.54 14.02
C GLU A 212 20.69 -3.34 13.23
N SER A 213 20.78 -2.63 12.14
CA SER A 213 19.74 -2.45 11.11
C SER A 213 20.23 -3.06 9.79
N TYR A 214 19.31 -3.37 8.91
CA TYR A 214 19.63 -3.98 7.62
C TYR A 214 19.01 -3.15 6.51
N LEU A 215 19.86 -2.55 5.69
CA LEU A 215 19.46 -1.95 4.41
C LEU A 215 19.57 -3.06 3.35
N CYS A 216 18.51 -3.26 2.62
CA CYS A 216 18.38 -4.33 1.65
C CYS A 216 18.09 -3.80 0.25
N ALA A 217 18.67 -4.45 -0.75
CA ALA A 217 18.37 -4.30 -2.15
C ALA A 217 18.16 -5.70 -2.72
N VAL A 218 16.97 -5.96 -3.24
CA VAL A 218 16.63 -7.27 -3.82
C VAL A 218 16.13 -7.08 -5.25
N ASP A 219 16.27 -8.12 -6.06
CA ASP A 219 15.65 -8.15 -7.37
C ASP A 219 14.14 -7.99 -7.27
N ALA A 220 13.58 -7.01 -7.96
CA ALA A 220 12.17 -6.66 -7.83
C ALA A 220 11.23 -7.75 -8.36
N ASP A 221 11.68 -8.58 -9.29
CA ASP A 221 10.89 -9.63 -9.89
C ASP A 221 10.85 -10.91 -9.05
N THR A 222 11.97 -11.23 -8.41
CA THR A 222 12.15 -12.52 -7.73
C THR A 222 12.34 -12.42 -6.22
N GLY A 223 12.57 -11.23 -5.68
CA GLY A 223 12.86 -11.01 -4.25
C GLY A 223 14.22 -11.54 -3.79
N LYS A 224 15.13 -11.88 -4.70
CA LYS A 224 16.44 -12.42 -4.34
C LYS A 224 17.43 -11.29 -4.03
N ALA A 225 18.20 -11.45 -2.94
CA ALA A 225 19.26 -10.55 -2.54
C ALA A 225 20.63 -10.93 -3.14
N THR A 226 20.62 -11.68 -4.25
CA THR A 226 21.82 -12.17 -4.94
C THR A 226 21.89 -11.60 -6.34
N GLY A 227 23.07 -11.33 -6.81
CA GLY A 227 23.30 -10.73 -8.13
C GLY A 227 23.91 -9.32 -8.02
N GLU A 228 24.26 -8.76 -9.16
CA GLU A 228 24.86 -7.42 -9.24
C GLU A 228 23.87 -6.36 -8.73
N GLY A 229 24.33 -5.47 -7.85
CA GLY A 229 23.51 -4.41 -7.25
C GLY A 229 22.58 -4.86 -6.13
N HIS A 230 22.47 -6.15 -5.83
CA HIS A 230 21.63 -6.68 -4.76
C HIS A 230 22.46 -6.98 -3.50
N PHE A 231 21.93 -6.64 -2.32
CA PHE A 231 22.66 -6.79 -1.08
C PHE A 231 21.74 -6.85 0.16
N ILE A 232 22.31 -7.36 1.25
CA ILE A 232 21.83 -7.18 2.61
C ILE A 232 22.99 -6.53 3.38
N LYS A 233 22.88 -5.23 3.64
CA LYS A 233 23.94 -4.46 4.32
C LYS A 233 23.55 -4.19 5.76
N ARG A 234 24.38 -4.68 6.69
CA ARG A 234 24.27 -4.32 8.11
C ARG A 234 24.76 -2.89 8.32
N ILE A 235 24.01 -2.13 9.11
CA ILE A 235 24.34 -0.76 9.51
C ILE A 235 24.10 -0.66 11.02
N ASP A 236 25.11 -0.24 11.76
CA ASP A 236 25.04 -0.12 13.21
C ASP A 236 24.69 1.31 13.63
N SER A 237 24.08 1.45 14.81
CA SER A 237 23.76 2.74 15.44
C SER A 237 22.77 3.63 14.68
N VAL A 238 21.93 3.03 13.85
CA VAL A 238 20.89 3.72 13.07
C VAL A 238 19.61 2.91 13.10
N SER A 239 18.45 3.55 13.15
CA SER A 239 17.18 2.94 12.82
C SER A 239 16.58 3.64 11.63
N PHE A 240 15.90 2.88 10.77
CA PHE A 240 15.24 3.40 9.59
C PHE A 240 13.73 3.36 9.77
N GLU A 241 13.06 4.47 9.50
CA GLU A 241 11.59 4.57 9.57
C GLU A 241 11.10 5.64 8.60
N GLY A 242 10.06 5.34 7.82
CA GLY A 242 9.49 6.25 6.83
C GLY A 242 9.81 5.87 5.39
N ALA A 243 9.28 6.65 4.44
CA ALA A 243 9.43 6.33 3.03
C ALA A 243 10.84 6.64 2.52
N LEU A 244 11.46 5.67 1.86
CA LEU A 244 12.73 5.87 1.17
C LEU A 244 12.55 6.86 0.00
N LEU A 245 13.61 7.60 -0.32
CA LEU A 245 13.68 8.53 -1.44
C LEU A 245 14.92 8.19 -2.28
N ALA A 246 14.82 8.33 -3.58
CA ALA A 246 15.97 8.20 -4.48
C ALA A 246 16.09 9.44 -5.36
N SER A 247 17.30 10.00 -5.42
CA SER A 247 17.73 10.90 -6.49
C SER A 247 18.47 10.10 -7.56
N ASP A 248 19.01 10.77 -8.58
CA ASP A 248 19.70 10.09 -9.68
C ASP A 248 20.84 9.18 -9.20
N ASP A 249 21.62 9.64 -8.23
CA ASP A 249 22.83 8.96 -7.76
C ASP A 249 22.74 8.50 -6.30
N HIS A 250 21.66 8.84 -5.56
CA HIS A 250 21.59 8.59 -4.14
C HIS A 250 20.29 7.91 -3.73
N LEU A 251 20.40 6.95 -2.83
CA LEU A 251 19.30 6.43 -2.03
C LEU A 251 19.34 7.10 -0.66
N VAL A 252 18.27 7.81 -0.31
CA VAL A 252 18.10 8.45 1.00
C VAL A 252 17.15 7.61 1.83
N ALA A 253 17.64 7.17 2.97
CA ALA A 253 16.85 6.41 3.94
C ALA A 253 16.60 7.28 5.18
N PRO A 254 15.34 7.61 5.50
CA PRO A 254 15.02 8.40 6.67
C PRO A 254 15.45 7.67 7.92
N GLN A 255 16.10 8.38 8.81
CA GLN A 255 16.45 7.86 10.11
C GLN A 255 15.23 7.96 11.02
N GLY A 256 14.85 6.84 11.63
CA GLY A 256 13.86 6.81 12.69
C GLY A 256 14.38 7.56 13.92
N ARG A 257 13.53 7.72 14.92
CA ARG A 257 13.89 8.42 16.17
C ARG A 257 15.22 7.92 16.72
N VAL A 258 16.22 8.73 16.57
CA VAL A 258 17.35 8.71 17.52
C VAL A 258 16.76 9.31 18.78
N SER A 259 16.59 8.51 19.80
CA SER A 259 16.32 9.04 21.13
C SER A 259 17.49 9.96 21.43
N PRO A 260 17.34 11.28 21.57
CA PRO A 260 18.39 12.05 22.16
C PRO A 260 18.56 11.52 23.58
N LEU A 261 19.73 11.08 23.87
CA LEU A 261 20.16 10.77 25.22
C LEU A 261 20.16 12.07 26.03
#